data_ab5d8b573e3b3d4631c906fe263d4f8e
#
_entry.id   ab5d8b573e3b3d4631c906fe263d4f8e
#
_cell.length_a   1.000
_cell.length_b   1.000
_cell.length_c   1.000
_cell.angle_alpha   90.00
_cell.angle_beta   90.00
_cell.angle_gamma   90.00
#
_symmetry.space_group_name_H-M   'P 1'
#
loop_
_entity.id
_entity.type
_entity.pdbx_description
1 polymer ?
#
loop_
_entity_poly.entity_id
_entity_poly.type
_entity_poly.pdbx_seq_one_letter_code
_entity_poly.pdbx_strand_id
1 'polypeptide(L)'
;MCIRDSSRDDAGKFINHYLETKVELDGKSVEILDKDPFTSIDIEGVGELMKLGLNKGKSTRKNLKVGICGEHGGDPSSIDFCHEIGLDYVSCSPFRVPIARLAAARIAIKETS
;
A
#
# COMPACT_ATOMS: atom_id res chain seq x y z
N MET A 1 -21.57 -1.56 -8.44
CA MET A 1 -20.88 -2.07 -9.63
C MET A 1 -19.56 -1.32 -9.73
N CYS A 2 -18.43 -1.98 -9.54
CA CYS A 2 -17.14 -1.36 -9.80
C CYS A 2 -16.88 -1.42 -11.30
N ILE A 3 -16.87 -0.27 -11.96
CA ILE A 3 -16.41 -0.18 -13.33
C ILE A 3 -14.89 -0.17 -13.25
N ARG A 4 -14.26 -1.26 -13.67
CA ARG A 4 -12.82 -1.33 -13.87
C ARG A 4 -12.57 -1.51 -15.35
N ASP A 5 -11.93 -0.56 -15.94
CA ASP A 5 -11.58 -0.60 -17.35
C ASP A 5 -10.32 -1.41 -17.60
N SER A 6 -9.49 -1.59 -16.59
CA SER A 6 -8.32 -2.45 -16.62
C SER A 6 -8.25 -3.31 -15.37
N SER A 7 -7.91 -4.58 -15.53
CA SER A 7 -7.54 -5.42 -14.41
C SER A 7 -6.09 -5.16 -14.03
N ARG A 8 -5.74 -5.48 -12.78
CA ARG A 8 -4.37 -5.51 -12.31
C ARG A 8 -3.47 -6.38 -13.21
N ASP A 9 -4.01 -7.51 -13.70
CA ASP A 9 -3.27 -8.42 -14.57
C ASP A 9 -2.99 -7.80 -15.95
N ASP A 10 -3.88 -6.96 -16.47
CA ASP A 10 -3.65 -6.23 -17.71
C ASP A 10 -2.64 -5.11 -17.50
N ALA A 11 -2.74 -4.37 -16.42
CA ALA A 11 -1.78 -3.33 -16.07
C ALA A 11 -0.38 -3.90 -15.82
N GLY A 12 -0.27 -5.07 -15.21
CA GLY A 12 1.00 -5.76 -14.96
C GLY A 12 1.81 -6.02 -16.22
N LYS A 13 1.16 -6.23 -17.36
CA LYS A 13 1.87 -6.43 -18.65
C LYS A 13 2.64 -5.19 -19.09
N PHE A 14 2.17 -4.01 -18.73
CA PHE A 14 2.82 -2.74 -19.07
C PHE A 14 3.83 -2.32 -18.00
N ILE A 15 3.52 -2.54 -16.73
CA ILE A 15 4.34 -2.05 -15.64
C ILE A 15 5.68 -2.77 -15.54
N ASN A 16 5.74 -4.05 -15.91
CA ASN A 16 6.99 -4.82 -15.90
C ASN A 16 8.08 -4.14 -16.74
N HIS A 17 7.69 -3.54 -17.87
CA HIS A 17 8.64 -2.81 -18.70
C HIS A 17 9.28 -1.64 -17.95
N TYR A 18 8.53 -0.93 -17.11
CA TYR A 18 9.04 0.21 -16.33
C TYR A 18 9.84 -0.21 -15.10
N LEU A 19 9.56 -1.39 -14.54
CA LEU A 19 10.33 -1.97 -13.44
C LEU A 19 11.71 -2.48 -13.90
N GLU A 20 11.81 -2.94 -15.16
CA GLU A 20 13.04 -3.48 -15.73
C GLU A 20 13.88 -2.42 -16.44
N THR A 21 13.28 -1.28 -16.79
CA THR A 21 13.95 -0.23 -17.57
C THR A 21 14.73 0.70 -16.68
N LYS A 22 16.01 0.87 -17.02
CA LYS A 22 16.91 1.85 -16.41
C LYS A 22 17.18 2.99 -17.40
N VAL A 23 17.17 4.20 -16.89
CA VAL A 23 17.53 5.40 -17.64
C VAL A 23 18.79 6.01 -17.04
N GLU A 24 19.64 6.57 -17.89
CA GLU A 24 20.80 7.32 -17.43
C GLU A 24 20.42 8.79 -17.23
N LEU A 25 20.54 9.25 -15.99
CA LEU A 25 20.37 10.65 -15.61
C LEU A 25 21.66 11.11 -14.92
N ASP A 26 22.28 12.16 -15.45
CA ASP A 26 23.51 12.75 -14.89
C ASP A 26 24.64 11.71 -14.64
N GLY A 27 24.79 10.74 -15.55
CA GLY A 27 25.79 9.67 -15.46
C GLY A 27 25.50 8.60 -14.40
N LYS A 28 24.27 8.56 -13.89
CA LYS A 28 23.79 7.52 -12.97
C LYS A 28 22.66 6.74 -13.62
N SER A 29 22.73 5.43 -13.49
CA SER A 29 21.65 4.53 -13.91
C SER A 29 20.55 4.55 -12.85
N VAL A 30 19.37 5.03 -13.21
CA VAL A 30 18.19 5.14 -12.33
C VAL A 30 17.08 4.26 -12.87
N GLU A 31 16.45 3.50 -12.01
CA GLU A 31 15.25 2.73 -12.34
C GLU A 31 14.06 3.68 -12.49
N ILE A 32 13.20 3.45 -13.48
CA ILE A 32 11.99 4.28 -13.67
C ILE A 32 11.01 4.04 -12.52
N LEU A 33 10.85 2.76 -12.13
CA LEU A 33 10.10 2.37 -10.94
C LEU A 33 10.99 1.41 -10.13
N ASP A 34 11.19 1.71 -8.87
CA ASP A 34 11.95 0.86 -7.94
C ASP A 34 11.09 -0.27 -7.35
N LYS A 35 9.78 -0.09 -7.34
CA LYS A 35 8.82 -1.05 -6.79
C LYS A 35 7.55 -1.11 -7.62
N ASP A 36 6.95 -2.29 -7.64
CA ASP A 36 5.64 -2.51 -8.24
C ASP A 36 4.52 -1.89 -7.37
N PRO A 37 3.87 -0.80 -7.84
CA PRO A 37 2.81 -0.13 -7.08
C PRO A 37 1.53 -0.97 -6.93
N PHE A 38 1.40 -2.07 -7.67
CA PHE A 38 0.29 -3.02 -7.51
C PHE A 38 0.55 -4.06 -6.42
N THR A 39 1.81 -4.24 -6.03
CA THR A 39 2.19 -5.18 -4.97
C THR A 39 2.24 -4.48 -3.61
N SER A 40 2.89 -3.34 -3.53
CA SER A 40 3.04 -2.56 -2.29
C SER A 40 2.55 -1.12 -2.49
N ILE A 41 2.12 -0.47 -1.41
CA ILE A 41 1.70 0.93 -1.46
C ILE A 41 2.89 1.81 -1.84
N ASP A 42 2.67 2.71 -2.78
CA ASP A 42 3.53 3.85 -3.02
C ASP A 42 3.40 4.83 -1.85
N ILE A 43 4.36 4.78 -0.93
CA ILE A 43 4.32 5.54 0.32
C ILE A 43 4.49 7.03 0.07
N GLU A 44 5.35 7.42 -0.88
CA GLU A 44 5.66 8.82 -1.15
C GLU A 44 4.53 9.55 -1.88
N GLY A 45 3.81 8.87 -2.75
CA GLY A 45 2.68 9.44 -3.48
C GLY A 45 1.34 9.11 -2.83
N VAL A 46 0.87 7.87 -2.99
CA VAL A 46 -0.44 7.43 -2.47
C VAL A 46 -0.47 7.49 -0.94
N GLY A 47 0.63 7.18 -0.28
CA GLY A 47 0.73 7.22 1.18
C GLY A 47 0.47 8.61 1.75
N GLU A 48 0.98 9.66 1.11
CA GLU A 48 0.71 11.04 1.52
C GLU A 48 -0.76 11.43 1.35
N LEU A 49 -1.42 10.98 0.28
CA LEU A 49 -2.86 11.18 0.11
C LEU A 49 -3.67 10.43 1.17
N MET A 50 -3.24 9.23 1.55
CA MET A 50 -3.87 8.46 2.64
C MET A 50 -3.77 9.19 3.97
N LYS A 51 -2.59 9.71 4.33
CA LYS A 51 -2.38 10.53 5.55
C LYS A 51 -3.27 11.77 5.54
N LEU A 52 -3.34 12.48 4.42
CA LEU A 52 -4.18 13.67 4.27
C LEU A 52 -5.67 13.32 4.47
N GLY A 53 -6.14 12.27 3.82
CA GLY A 53 -7.52 11.80 3.92
C GLY A 53 -7.89 11.37 5.34
N LEU A 54 -7.01 10.61 5.99
CA LEU A 54 -7.18 10.16 7.37
C LEU A 54 -7.29 11.34 8.34
N ASN A 55 -6.35 12.29 8.25
CA ASN A 55 -6.32 13.46 9.11
C ASN A 55 -7.55 14.34 8.93
N LYS A 56 -7.97 14.61 7.70
CA LYS A 56 -9.20 15.36 7.41
C LYS A 56 -10.45 14.63 7.89
N GLY A 57 -10.53 13.33 7.70
CA GLY A 57 -11.64 12.52 8.16
C GLY A 57 -11.77 12.54 9.69
N LYS A 58 -10.69 12.25 10.40
CA LYS A 58 -10.67 12.21 11.88
C LYS A 58 -10.79 13.60 12.51
N SER A 59 -10.38 14.67 11.84
CA SER A 59 -10.61 16.05 12.33
C SER A 59 -12.10 16.43 12.33
N THR A 60 -12.85 15.93 11.36
CA THR A 60 -14.30 16.17 11.26
C THR A 60 -15.09 15.22 12.18
N ARG A 61 -14.67 13.96 12.24
CA ARG A 61 -15.33 12.93 13.05
C ARG A 61 -14.29 12.11 13.80
N LYS A 62 -14.06 12.41 15.06
CA LYS A 62 -13.02 11.79 15.90
C LYS A 62 -13.06 10.26 15.94
N ASN A 63 -14.27 9.68 15.95
CA ASN A 63 -14.48 8.22 16.02
C ASN A 63 -14.67 7.59 14.62
N LEU A 64 -14.24 8.26 13.56
CA LEU A 64 -14.29 7.69 12.22
C LEU A 64 -13.33 6.50 12.12
N LYS A 65 -13.90 5.34 11.79
CA LYS A 65 -13.07 4.16 11.45
C LYS A 65 -12.67 4.23 10.00
N VAL A 66 -11.38 4.17 9.76
CA VAL A 66 -10.78 4.25 8.43
C VAL A 66 -9.91 3.02 8.19
N GLY A 67 -10.02 2.44 7.03
CA GLY A 67 -9.22 1.30 6.63
C GLY A 67 -9.01 1.24 5.13
N ILE A 68 -8.21 0.30 4.68
CA ILE A 68 -8.03 0.00 3.27
C ILE A 68 -8.56 -1.37 2.91
N CYS A 69 -8.84 -1.57 1.63
CA CYS A 69 -9.20 -2.87 1.08
C CYS A 69 -8.40 -3.15 -0.19
N GLY A 70 -8.40 -4.41 -0.59
CA GLY A 70 -7.73 -4.87 -1.80
C GLY A 70 -6.40 -5.56 -1.52
N GLU A 71 -5.56 -5.66 -2.53
CA GLU A 71 -4.33 -6.45 -2.47
C GLU A 71 -3.32 -5.92 -1.46
N HIS A 72 -3.22 -4.60 -1.32
CA HIS A 72 -2.32 -3.95 -0.36
C HIS A 72 -2.69 -4.30 1.10
N GLY A 73 -3.96 -4.59 1.38
CA GLY A 73 -4.38 -5.07 2.70
C GLY A 73 -3.84 -6.44 3.09
N GLY A 74 -3.25 -7.18 2.14
CA GLY A 74 -2.59 -8.47 2.36
C GLY A 74 -1.07 -8.42 2.22
N ASP A 75 -0.50 -7.27 1.90
CA ASP A 75 0.95 -7.07 1.77
C ASP A 75 1.56 -6.60 3.11
N PRO A 76 2.57 -7.31 3.66
CA PRO A 76 3.15 -6.97 4.95
C PRO A 76 3.70 -5.56 5.05
N SER A 77 4.38 -5.05 4.02
CA SER A 77 4.97 -3.70 4.03
C SER A 77 3.89 -2.62 4.00
N SER A 78 2.82 -2.85 3.24
CA SER A 78 1.66 -1.97 3.21
C SER A 78 0.89 -1.97 4.54
N ILE A 79 0.82 -3.11 5.23
CA ILE A 79 0.21 -3.22 6.56
C ILE A 79 1.05 -2.47 7.60
N ASP A 80 2.38 -2.57 7.55
CA ASP A 80 3.28 -1.80 8.42
C ASP A 80 2.99 -0.29 8.27
N PHE A 81 2.93 0.21 7.05
CA PHE A 81 2.61 1.60 6.77
C PHE A 81 1.19 1.99 7.23
N CYS A 82 0.19 1.15 6.97
CA CYS A 82 -1.18 1.40 7.42
C CYS A 82 -1.29 1.53 8.94
N HIS A 83 -0.54 0.71 9.66
CA HIS A 83 -0.46 0.78 11.11
C HIS A 83 0.22 2.09 11.57
N GLU A 84 1.36 2.44 10.97
CA GLU A 84 2.10 3.66 11.28
C GLU A 84 1.25 4.92 11.15
N ILE A 85 0.46 5.03 10.09
CA ILE A 85 -0.43 6.18 9.89
C ILE A 85 -1.71 6.14 10.72
N GLY A 86 -1.96 5.06 11.44
CA GLY A 86 -3.09 4.92 12.37
C GLY A 86 -4.42 4.55 11.70
N LEU A 87 -4.39 3.69 10.69
CA LEU A 87 -5.61 3.06 10.17
C LEU A 87 -6.17 2.05 11.19
N ASP A 88 -7.49 1.94 11.20
CA ASP A 88 -8.19 1.10 12.18
C ASP A 88 -8.28 -0.37 11.73
N TYR A 89 -8.24 -0.63 10.43
CA TYR A 89 -8.30 -1.98 9.88
C TYR A 89 -7.76 -2.06 8.43
N VAL A 90 -7.46 -3.28 8.01
CA VAL A 90 -7.20 -3.64 6.62
C VAL A 90 -8.14 -4.77 6.20
N SER A 91 -8.57 -4.77 4.95
CA SER A 91 -9.32 -5.85 4.32
C SER A 91 -8.53 -6.45 3.18
N CYS A 92 -8.49 -7.77 3.09
CA CYS A 92 -7.83 -8.50 2.02
C CYS A 92 -8.62 -9.75 1.64
N SER A 93 -8.18 -10.43 0.59
CA SER A 93 -8.77 -11.72 0.23
C SER A 93 -8.60 -12.74 1.36
N PRO A 94 -9.53 -13.71 1.51
CA PRO A 94 -9.45 -14.72 2.57
C PRO A 94 -8.12 -15.46 2.63
N PHE A 95 -7.51 -15.72 1.49
CA PHE A 95 -6.21 -16.41 1.39
C PHE A 95 -5.04 -15.61 1.98
N ARG A 96 -5.17 -14.30 2.04
CA ARG A 96 -4.13 -13.40 2.59
C ARG A 96 -4.34 -13.07 4.08
N VAL A 97 -5.47 -13.42 4.65
CA VAL A 97 -5.76 -13.15 6.07
C VAL A 97 -4.70 -13.70 7.03
N PRO A 98 -4.19 -14.93 6.87
CA PRO A 98 -3.12 -15.43 7.75
C PRO A 98 -1.86 -14.57 7.70
N ILE A 99 -1.45 -14.15 6.51
CA ILE A 99 -0.28 -13.29 6.30
C ILE A 99 -0.50 -11.92 6.92
N ALA A 100 -1.67 -11.32 6.70
CA ALA A 100 -2.04 -10.02 7.25
C ALA A 100 -2.05 -10.03 8.78
N ARG A 101 -2.60 -11.08 9.40
CA ARG A 101 -2.58 -11.26 10.86
C ARG A 101 -1.17 -11.42 11.42
N LEU A 102 -0.31 -12.16 10.73
CA LEU A 102 1.09 -12.32 11.13
C LEU A 102 1.85 -10.99 11.04
N ALA A 103 1.65 -10.22 9.97
CA ALA A 103 2.23 -8.88 9.82
C ALA A 103 1.80 -7.97 10.97
N ALA A 104 0.50 -7.87 11.24
CA ALA A 104 -0.04 -7.06 12.33
C ALA A 104 0.51 -7.49 13.71
N ALA A 105 0.61 -8.79 13.97
CA ALA A 105 1.17 -9.30 15.21
C ALA A 105 2.67 -8.94 15.38
N ARG A 106 3.45 -9.00 14.29
CA ARG A 106 4.86 -8.59 14.33
C ARG A 106 5.03 -7.11 14.67
N ILE A 107 4.16 -6.24 14.16
CA ILE A 107 4.20 -4.82 14.46
C ILE A 107 3.89 -4.60 15.94
N ALA A 108 2.81 -5.20 16.43
CA ALA A 108 2.41 -5.09 17.83
C ALA A 108 3.50 -5.55 18.81
N ILE A 109 4.26 -6.59 18.47
CA ILE A 109 5.40 -7.05 19.28
C ILE A 109 6.54 -6.02 19.25
N LYS A 110 6.84 -5.42 18.10
CA LYS A 110 7.89 -4.38 18.00
C LYS A 110 7.59 -3.13 18.83
N GLU A 111 6.33 -2.75 18.95
CA GLU A 111 5.92 -1.59 19.74
C GLU A 111 5.99 -1.84 21.26
N THR A 112 5.90 -3.11 21.68
CA THR A 112 5.94 -3.50 23.09
C THR A 112 7.34 -3.86 23.58
N SER A 113 8.32 -3.87 22.69
CA SER A 113 9.73 -4.17 22.99
C SER A 113 10.54 -2.90 23.13
#